data_2131b3908aafa1089aa87551faa604f7
#
_entry.id   2131b3908aafa1089aa87551faa604f7
#
_cell.length_a   1.000
_cell.length_b   1.000
_cell.length_c   1.000
_cell.angle_alpha   90.00
_cell.angle_beta   90.00
_cell.angle_gamma   90.00
#
_symmetry.space_group_name_H-M   'P 1'
#
loop_
_entity.id
_entity.type
_entity.pdbx_description
1 polymer ?
#
loop_
_entity_poly.entity_id
_entity_poly.type
_entity_poly.pdbx_seq_one_letter_code
_entity_poly.pdbx_strand_id
1 'polypeptide(L)'
;VNHYNTSSCVYGGYCLPKDTKQLLANYHEVTNTLFRAIVDSDTTRKDFIADDILRRQPGIVGIHRLIMKAGSDNFRASSVQGVMKRLKAKGLQVLVYEPALAQEDFFGSPVLRDLNDFKQRCDLIVANRHTADLADVAHKVYTRDLFGSD
;
A
#
# COMPACT_ATOMS: atom_id res chain seq x y z
N VAL A 1 -16.88 -19.18 -12.95
CA VAL A 1 -15.65 -18.45 -13.24
C VAL A 1 -15.28 -17.70 -11.97
N ASN A 2 -14.22 -18.14 -11.29
CA ASN A 2 -13.71 -17.44 -10.12
C ASN A 2 -13.03 -16.16 -10.60
N HIS A 3 -13.59 -15.00 -10.24
CA HIS A 3 -12.94 -13.73 -10.48
C HIS A 3 -11.84 -13.55 -9.42
N TYR A 4 -10.60 -13.46 -9.87
CA TYR A 4 -9.51 -13.03 -9.02
C TYR A 4 -9.61 -11.51 -8.85
N ASN A 5 -10.32 -11.10 -7.81
CA ASN A 5 -10.44 -9.70 -7.46
C ASN A 5 -9.24 -9.29 -6.60
N THR A 6 -8.28 -8.63 -7.18
CA THR A 6 -7.24 -7.97 -6.40
C THR A 6 -7.73 -6.61 -5.96
N SER A 7 -8.48 -6.59 -4.88
CA SER A 7 -8.89 -5.36 -4.21
C SER A 7 -7.79 -4.90 -3.25
N SER A 8 -6.69 -4.46 -3.78
CA SER A 8 -5.63 -3.86 -2.96
C SER A 8 -5.47 -2.39 -3.30
N CYS A 9 -4.65 -1.69 -2.52
CA CYS A 9 -4.34 -0.28 -2.77
C CYS A 9 -3.82 -0.03 -4.19
N VAL A 10 -3.19 -1.04 -4.83
CA VAL A 10 -2.71 -1.00 -6.22
C VAL A 10 -2.77 -2.40 -6.83
N TYR A 11 -2.67 -2.52 -8.16
CA TYR A 11 -2.69 -3.82 -8.82
C TYR A 11 -1.40 -4.60 -8.56
N GLY A 12 -1.55 -5.88 -8.21
CA GLY A 12 -0.48 -6.85 -8.06
C GLY A 12 0.57 -6.49 -6.99
N GLY A 13 1.25 -7.44 -6.44
CA GLY A 13 2.35 -7.22 -5.50
C GLY A 13 3.58 -6.62 -6.18
N TYR A 14 4.65 -7.41 -6.22
CA TYR A 14 5.92 -7.00 -6.84
C TYR A 14 5.98 -7.35 -8.34
N CYS A 15 5.58 -8.57 -8.70
CA CYS A 15 5.81 -9.11 -10.04
C CYS A 15 5.04 -8.34 -11.12
N LEU A 16 3.72 -8.16 -10.96
CA LEU A 16 2.91 -7.52 -11.99
C LEU A 16 3.36 -6.10 -12.36
N PRO A 17 3.58 -5.19 -11.41
CA PRO A 17 4.09 -3.85 -11.74
C PRO A 17 5.49 -3.87 -12.35
N LYS A 18 6.37 -4.77 -11.89
CA LYS A 18 7.72 -4.92 -12.45
C LYS A 18 7.69 -5.42 -13.88
N ASP A 19 6.96 -6.50 -14.12
CA ASP A 19 6.93 -7.17 -15.42
C ASP A 19 6.19 -6.30 -16.46
N THR A 20 5.15 -5.58 -16.07
CA THR A 20 4.46 -4.64 -16.96
C THR A 20 5.36 -3.47 -17.36
N LYS A 21 6.17 -2.93 -16.42
CA LYS A 21 7.16 -1.88 -16.75
C LYS A 21 8.26 -2.40 -17.65
N GLN A 22 8.75 -3.61 -17.39
CA GLN A 22 9.77 -4.24 -18.23
C GLN A 22 9.23 -4.51 -19.66
N LEU A 23 7.98 -4.98 -19.76
CA LEU A 23 7.32 -5.17 -21.02
C LEU A 23 7.20 -3.84 -21.78
N LEU A 24 6.74 -2.78 -21.12
CA LEU A 24 6.66 -1.44 -21.73
C LEU A 24 8.03 -0.96 -22.22
N ALA A 25 9.10 -1.18 -21.44
CA ALA A 25 10.46 -0.80 -21.81
C ALA A 25 10.98 -1.55 -23.05
N ASN A 26 10.55 -2.80 -23.27
CA ASN A 26 10.96 -3.61 -24.40
C ASN A 26 10.25 -3.22 -25.72
N TYR A 27 9.14 -2.49 -25.65
CA TYR A 27 8.34 -2.07 -26.82
C TYR A 27 8.71 -0.66 -27.30
N HIS A 28 9.99 -0.36 -27.53
CA HIS A 28 10.43 0.98 -27.92
C HIS A 28 9.97 1.40 -29.33
N GLU A 29 9.77 0.46 -30.24
CA GLU A 29 9.43 0.74 -31.66
C GLU A 29 8.00 0.37 -32.04
N VAL A 30 7.21 -0.19 -31.12
CA VAL A 30 5.85 -0.63 -31.38
C VAL A 30 4.85 0.20 -30.58
N THR A 31 3.74 0.58 -31.21
CA THR A 31 2.66 1.29 -30.50
C THR A 31 2.13 0.44 -29.34
N ASN A 32 2.32 0.93 -28.12
CA ASN A 32 2.03 0.19 -26.88
C ASN A 32 1.10 0.94 -25.94
N THR A 33 0.13 1.66 -26.48
CA THR A 33 -0.78 2.53 -25.74
C THR A 33 -1.43 1.84 -24.55
N LEU A 34 -1.84 0.57 -24.71
CA LEU A 34 -2.46 -0.20 -23.63
C LEU A 34 -1.50 -0.45 -22.47
N PHE A 35 -0.27 -0.89 -22.73
CA PHE A 35 0.73 -1.16 -21.68
C PHE A 35 1.14 0.12 -20.96
N ARG A 36 1.27 1.23 -21.69
CA ARG A 36 1.51 2.54 -21.11
C ARG A 36 0.36 2.95 -20.19
N ALA A 37 -0.87 2.81 -20.65
CA ALA A 37 -2.06 3.13 -19.84
C ALA A 37 -2.12 2.30 -18.55
N ILE A 38 -1.75 1.02 -18.58
CA ILE A 38 -1.68 0.17 -17.38
C ILE A 38 -0.63 0.71 -16.39
N VAL A 39 0.57 1.04 -16.85
CA VAL A 39 1.63 1.58 -15.99
C VAL A 39 1.24 2.94 -15.43
N ASP A 40 0.66 3.82 -16.23
CA ASP A 40 0.25 5.15 -15.81
C ASP A 40 -0.93 5.09 -14.83
N SER A 41 -1.86 4.14 -15.01
CA SER A 41 -3.00 3.95 -14.11
C SER A 41 -2.57 3.55 -12.68
N ASP A 42 -1.48 2.82 -12.53
CA ASP A 42 -0.91 2.49 -11.22
C ASP A 42 -0.46 3.76 -10.46
N THR A 43 0.14 4.70 -11.18
CA THR A 43 0.52 6.00 -10.62
C THR A 43 -0.71 6.81 -10.23
N THR A 44 -1.66 6.97 -11.13
CA THR A 44 -2.93 7.69 -10.90
C THR A 44 -3.70 7.12 -9.70
N ARG A 45 -3.72 5.79 -9.56
CA ARG A 45 -4.38 5.13 -8.44
C ARG A 45 -3.70 5.45 -7.10
N LYS A 46 -2.36 5.46 -7.05
CA LYS A 46 -1.61 5.85 -5.84
C LYS A 46 -1.84 7.31 -5.46
N ASP A 47 -1.92 8.20 -6.46
CA ASP A 47 -2.26 9.61 -6.26
C ASP A 47 -3.67 9.73 -5.66
N PHE A 48 -4.66 9.07 -6.26
CA PHE A 48 -6.03 9.06 -5.77
C PHE A 48 -6.15 8.57 -4.31
N ILE A 49 -5.45 7.48 -3.96
CA ILE A 49 -5.46 6.94 -2.60
C ILE A 49 -4.84 7.93 -1.61
N ALA A 50 -3.71 8.52 -1.96
CA ALA A 50 -3.08 9.52 -1.11
C ALA A 50 -3.97 10.75 -0.91
N ASP A 51 -4.59 11.25 -1.96
CA ASP A 51 -5.50 12.39 -1.89
C ASP A 51 -6.78 12.08 -1.08
N ASP A 52 -7.30 10.84 -1.18
CA ASP A 52 -8.46 10.40 -0.39
C ASP A 52 -8.13 10.31 1.12
N ILE A 53 -6.93 9.85 1.46
CA ILE A 53 -6.44 9.85 2.83
C ILE A 53 -6.24 11.29 3.33
N LEU A 54 -5.64 12.17 2.55
CA LEU A 54 -5.40 13.57 2.90
C LEU A 54 -6.70 14.33 3.17
N ARG A 55 -7.76 14.06 2.41
CA ARG A 55 -9.08 14.67 2.63
C ARG A 55 -9.69 14.35 4.00
N ARG A 56 -9.27 13.25 4.63
CA ARG A 56 -9.70 12.88 5.99
C ARG A 56 -8.91 13.61 7.09
N GLN A 57 -7.88 14.37 6.72
CA GLN A 57 -7.07 15.21 7.60
C GLN A 57 -6.48 14.47 8.82
N PRO A 58 -5.90 13.26 8.67
CA PRO A 58 -5.26 12.59 9.78
C PRO A 58 -3.97 13.32 10.17
N GLY A 59 -3.64 13.36 11.46
CA GLY A 59 -2.34 13.82 11.93
C GLY A 59 -1.26 12.77 11.71
N ILE A 60 -1.54 11.52 12.08
CA ILE A 60 -0.63 10.38 11.97
C ILE A 60 -1.29 9.25 11.18
N VAL A 61 -0.63 8.81 10.11
CA VAL A 61 -1.08 7.68 9.29
C VAL A 61 -0.24 6.45 9.58
N GLY A 62 -0.89 5.37 9.99
CA GLY A 62 -0.26 4.05 10.15
C GLY A 62 -0.34 3.22 8.87
N ILE A 63 0.73 2.54 8.53
CA ILE A 63 0.72 1.50 7.49
C ILE A 63 0.74 0.14 8.18
N HIS A 64 -0.36 -0.59 8.06
CA HIS A 64 -0.48 -1.93 8.63
C HIS A 64 0.03 -2.96 7.63
N ARG A 65 1.20 -3.50 7.93
CA ARG A 65 1.98 -4.44 7.13
C ARG A 65 2.41 -3.92 5.75
N LEU A 66 3.66 -4.17 5.45
CA LEU A 66 4.26 -3.80 4.17
C LEU A 66 4.08 -4.87 3.09
N ILE A 67 3.80 -6.10 3.50
CA ILE A 67 3.73 -7.27 2.63
C ILE A 67 2.28 -7.58 2.28
N MET A 68 2.05 -7.96 1.01
CA MET A 68 0.74 -8.38 0.52
C MET A 68 0.50 -9.89 0.69
N LYS A 69 1.56 -10.70 0.74
CA LYS A 69 1.47 -12.15 0.88
C LYS A 69 2.07 -12.60 2.21
N ALA A 70 1.35 -13.42 2.95
CA ALA A 70 1.88 -14.05 4.16
C ALA A 70 3.17 -14.83 3.83
N GLY A 71 4.22 -14.64 4.66
CA GLY A 71 5.50 -15.32 4.47
C GLY A 71 6.43 -14.75 3.41
N SER A 72 6.09 -13.60 2.79
CA SER A 72 7.01 -12.89 1.89
C SER A 72 7.90 -11.93 2.71
N ASP A 73 9.16 -11.84 2.37
CA ASP A 73 10.16 -10.92 2.95
C ASP A 73 10.46 -9.72 2.05
N ASN A 74 9.75 -9.60 0.92
CA ASN A 74 9.99 -8.54 -0.05
C ASN A 74 9.32 -7.22 0.32
N PHE A 75 9.75 -6.64 1.43
CA PHE A 75 9.23 -5.36 1.96
C PHE A 75 9.46 -4.18 1.01
N ARG A 76 10.58 -4.20 0.27
CA ARG A 76 11.04 -3.05 -0.55
C ARG A 76 10.22 -2.82 -1.80
N ALA A 77 9.48 -3.80 -2.25
CA ALA A 77 8.70 -3.72 -3.49
C ALA A 77 7.20 -3.59 -3.26
N SER A 78 6.78 -3.34 -2.02
CA SER A 78 5.38 -3.14 -1.70
C SER A 78 4.84 -1.89 -2.37
N SER A 79 3.72 -2.04 -3.03
CA SER A 79 3.00 -0.96 -3.70
C SER A 79 2.52 0.14 -2.74
N VAL A 80 2.33 -0.20 -1.46
CA VAL A 80 1.97 0.77 -0.42
C VAL A 80 3.05 1.84 -0.20
N GLN A 81 4.33 1.54 -0.54
CA GLN A 81 5.41 2.53 -0.47
C GLN A 81 5.15 3.75 -1.36
N GLY A 82 4.53 3.53 -2.53
CA GLY A 82 4.16 4.63 -3.41
C GLY A 82 3.15 5.57 -2.77
N VAL A 83 2.22 5.04 -1.98
CA VAL A 83 1.28 5.83 -1.17
C VAL A 83 2.01 6.53 -0.02
N MET A 84 2.86 5.80 0.73
CA MET A 84 3.67 6.38 1.82
C MET A 84 4.48 7.59 1.37
N LYS A 85 5.17 7.48 0.22
CA LYS A 85 5.97 8.59 -0.34
C LYS A 85 5.13 9.84 -0.58
N ARG A 86 3.90 9.68 -1.09
CA ARG A 86 2.98 10.76 -1.37
C ARG A 86 2.48 11.45 -0.10
N LEU A 87 2.09 10.65 0.89
CA LEU A 87 1.65 11.17 2.18
C LEU A 87 2.77 11.95 2.89
N LYS A 88 3.98 11.41 2.91
CA LYS A 88 5.16 12.09 3.47
C LYS A 88 5.53 13.36 2.72
N ALA A 89 5.44 13.37 1.39
CA ALA A 89 5.68 14.56 0.58
C ALA A 89 4.67 15.70 0.88
N LYS A 90 3.50 15.38 1.43
CA LYS A 90 2.50 16.35 1.91
C LYS A 90 2.66 16.69 3.40
N GLY A 91 3.73 16.25 4.05
CA GLY A 91 4.06 16.57 5.43
C GLY A 91 3.39 15.69 6.50
N LEU A 92 2.68 14.62 6.10
CA LEU A 92 2.09 13.70 7.07
C LEU A 92 3.16 12.84 7.74
N GLN A 93 2.99 12.63 9.04
CA GLN A 93 3.75 11.64 9.77
C GLN A 93 3.21 10.25 9.44
N VAL A 94 4.12 9.34 9.07
CA VAL A 94 3.79 7.96 8.73
C VAL A 94 4.49 7.02 9.68
N LEU A 95 3.73 6.11 10.32
CA LEU A 95 4.22 5.00 11.13
C LEU A 95 4.00 3.70 10.37
N VAL A 96 4.85 2.71 10.61
CA VAL A 96 4.74 1.38 9.99
C VAL A 96 4.58 0.34 11.09
N TYR A 97 3.61 -0.53 10.97
CA TYR A 97 3.52 -1.76 11.75
C TYR A 97 3.96 -2.93 10.89
N GLU A 98 5.12 -3.50 11.22
CA GLU A 98 5.62 -4.70 10.55
C GLU A 98 6.46 -5.55 11.53
N PRO A 99 5.85 -6.55 12.17
CA PRO A 99 6.52 -7.34 13.20
C PRO A 99 7.68 -8.18 12.66
N ALA A 100 7.68 -8.51 11.36
CA ALA A 100 8.74 -9.31 10.73
C ALA A 100 9.97 -8.46 10.32
N LEU A 101 9.87 -7.12 10.36
CA LEU A 101 10.97 -6.24 9.98
C LEU A 101 11.88 -5.98 11.19
N ALA A 102 13.15 -6.38 11.07
CA ALA A 102 14.14 -6.17 12.14
C ALA A 102 14.56 -4.70 12.30
N GLN A 103 14.43 -3.90 11.24
CA GLN A 103 14.80 -2.48 11.23
C GLN A 103 13.81 -1.65 12.04
N GLU A 104 14.30 -0.61 12.70
CA GLU A 104 13.47 0.34 13.47
C GLU A 104 12.93 1.48 12.62
N ASP A 105 13.44 1.62 11.40
CA ASP A 105 13.02 2.64 10.43
C ASP A 105 12.83 2.01 9.06
N PHE A 106 11.79 2.45 8.36
CA PHE A 106 11.51 2.08 6.98
C PHE A 106 11.27 3.32 6.13
N PHE A 107 12.27 3.68 5.32
CA PHE A 107 12.27 4.89 4.48
C PHE A 107 11.93 6.17 5.27
N GLY A 108 12.53 6.35 6.42
CA GLY A 108 12.31 7.49 7.30
C GLY A 108 10.92 7.48 7.97
N SER A 109 10.36 6.29 8.20
CA SER A 109 9.13 6.08 8.97
C SER A 109 9.42 5.09 10.10
N PRO A 110 9.15 5.45 11.37
CA PRO A 110 9.36 4.54 12.49
C PRO A 110 8.59 3.24 12.33
N VAL A 111 9.24 2.11 12.63
CA VAL A 111 8.64 0.78 12.59
C VAL A 111 8.25 0.37 14.01
N LEU A 112 6.98 0.06 14.21
CA LEU A 112 6.42 -0.45 15.45
C LEU A 112 6.18 -1.95 15.33
N ARG A 113 6.45 -2.69 16.41
CA ARG A 113 6.23 -4.13 16.50
C ARG A 113 5.08 -4.48 17.44
N ASP A 114 4.72 -3.56 18.32
CA ASP A 114 3.52 -3.67 19.15
C ASP A 114 2.31 -3.12 18.41
N LEU A 115 1.31 -3.99 18.21
CA LEU A 115 0.10 -3.63 17.46
C LEU A 115 -0.79 -2.66 18.25
N ASN A 116 -0.82 -2.77 19.58
CA ASN A 116 -1.66 -1.91 20.40
C ASN A 116 -1.10 -0.49 20.44
N ASP A 117 0.22 -0.33 20.61
CA ASP A 117 0.89 0.97 20.52
C ASP A 117 0.66 1.60 19.13
N PHE A 118 0.81 0.82 18.07
CA PHE A 118 0.53 1.27 16.71
C PHE A 118 -0.91 1.77 16.54
N LYS A 119 -1.89 0.97 16.99
CA LYS A 119 -3.30 1.35 16.92
C LYS A 119 -3.62 2.64 17.68
N GLN A 120 -3.03 2.82 18.86
CA GLN A 120 -3.27 4.00 19.69
C GLN A 120 -2.70 5.27 19.07
N ARG A 121 -1.53 5.18 18.45
CA ARG A 121 -0.80 6.34 17.93
C ARG A 121 -1.33 6.83 16.58
N CYS A 122 -2.02 5.98 15.81
CA CYS A 122 -2.49 6.34 14.47
C CYS A 122 -3.90 6.89 14.50
N ASP A 123 -4.13 8.00 13.78
CA ASP A 123 -5.47 8.54 13.54
C ASP A 123 -6.18 7.78 12.40
N LEU A 124 -5.40 7.32 11.42
CA LEU A 124 -5.88 6.52 10.30
C LEU A 124 -4.89 5.41 10.00
N ILE A 125 -5.39 4.20 9.77
CA ILE A 125 -4.59 3.01 9.47
C ILE A 125 -4.87 2.56 8.05
N VAL A 126 -3.85 2.56 7.20
CA VAL A 126 -3.93 2.03 5.84
C VAL A 126 -3.58 0.55 5.88
N ALA A 127 -4.49 -0.29 5.43
CA ALA A 127 -4.31 -1.73 5.33
C ALA A 127 -4.63 -2.21 3.90
N ASN A 128 -3.80 -3.11 3.37
CA ASN A 128 -4.07 -3.69 2.05
C ASN A 128 -5.33 -4.55 2.06
N ARG A 129 -5.62 -5.19 3.20
CA ARG A 129 -6.76 -6.10 3.39
C ARG A 129 -7.42 -5.89 4.73
N HIS A 130 -8.66 -6.28 4.84
CA HIS A 130 -9.31 -6.47 6.12
C HIS A 130 -8.65 -7.62 6.88
N THR A 131 -8.21 -7.35 8.10
CA THR A 131 -7.60 -8.36 8.98
C THR A 131 -8.30 -8.34 10.33
N ALA A 132 -8.43 -9.51 10.94
CA ALA A 132 -9.14 -9.66 12.23
C ALA A 132 -8.46 -8.88 13.36
N ASP A 133 -7.16 -8.69 13.27
CA ASP A 133 -6.38 -7.94 14.25
C ASP A 133 -6.62 -6.42 14.24
N LEU A 134 -7.34 -5.88 13.24
CA LEU A 134 -7.78 -4.49 13.16
C LEU A 134 -9.29 -4.30 13.40
N ALA A 135 -10.01 -5.35 13.75
CA ALA A 135 -11.47 -5.30 13.88
C ALA A 135 -11.95 -4.31 14.97
N ASP A 136 -11.20 -4.20 16.06
CA ASP A 136 -11.47 -3.28 17.18
C ASP A 136 -11.32 -1.79 16.81
N VAL A 137 -10.55 -1.50 15.77
CA VAL A 137 -10.29 -0.14 15.26
C VAL A 137 -10.77 0.06 13.82
N ALA A 138 -11.74 -0.75 13.36
CA ALA A 138 -12.23 -0.72 11.98
C ALA A 138 -12.69 0.68 11.52
N HIS A 139 -13.18 1.52 12.44
CA HIS A 139 -13.64 2.89 12.15
C HIS A 139 -12.55 3.82 11.62
N LYS A 140 -11.29 3.53 11.89
CA LYS A 140 -10.13 4.29 11.41
C LYS A 140 -9.28 3.52 10.39
N VAL A 141 -9.73 2.35 9.94
CA VAL A 141 -9.04 1.57 8.90
C VAL A 141 -9.45 2.07 7.52
N TYR A 142 -8.46 2.44 6.75
CA TYR A 142 -8.59 2.72 5.32
C TYR A 142 -8.11 1.51 4.52
N THR A 143 -9.00 0.89 3.80
CA THR A 143 -8.68 -0.21 2.89
C THR A 143 -9.48 -0.08 1.60
N ARG A 144 -8.98 -0.67 0.53
CA ARG A 144 -9.68 -0.82 -0.75
C ARG A 144 -10.07 -2.28 -1.00
N ASP A 145 -9.98 -3.09 0.03
CA ASP A 145 -10.46 -4.47 0.01
C ASP A 145 -12.00 -4.48 0.04
N LEU A 146 -12.59 -4.68 -1.14
CA LEU A 146 -14.04 -4.64 -1.32
C LEU A 146 -14.71 -5.98 -1.05
N PHE A 147 -13.96 -7.06 -1.06
CA PHE A 147 -14.52 -8.41 -1.07
C PHE A 147 -14.10 -9.24 0.16
N GLY A 148 -13.09 -8.83 0.90
CA GLY A 148 -12.57 -9.55 2.07
C GLY A 148 -12.08 -10.96 1.76
N SER A 149 -11.76 -11.24 0.49
CA SER A 149 -11.33 -12.55 0.01
C SER A 149 -10.00 -12.47 -0.73
N ASP A 150 -9.20 -13.51 -0.57
CA ASP A 150 -7.98 -13.76 -1.34
C ASP A 150 -8.29 -14.24 -2.75
#